data_36bf80a7ead5ce62375731ee1b25370e
#
_entry.id   36bf80a7ead5ce62375731ee1b25370e
#
_cell.length_a   1.000
_cell.length_b   1.000
_cell.length_c   1.000
_cell.angle_alpha   90.00
_cell.angle_beta   90.00
_cell.angle_gamma   90.00
#
_symmetry.space_group_name_H-M   'P 1'
#
loop_
_entity.id
_entity.type
_entity.pdbx_description
1 polymer ?
#
loop_
_entity_poly.entity_id
_entity_poly.type
_entity_poly.pdbx_seq_one_letter_code
_entity_poly.pdbx_strand_id
1 'polypeptide(L)'
;MLKGRYIFSENGKEIYRSENVVTLYGKRFLTNFIAGNIIDYRKDLAFGIDSTAAVDNDTRLGFEFYRIPVEFGTTDIYSDDNGIKYFVVYKTVLPVDLAGVIKEVGTYPSRRTSSNSFDSKFISDFSDSFAWRDSESFNPERSSTGALIGEDVLSFTSGVGTEKEYFCTITESDFSGYSVNDSIRLSYYKNDNNLEKIKIRFYSSDIAYYEVEINDNSGTGNKISDDILLSVLYAGANSENPDISKINKIGIVVVPKTGLQSTVGMDGLRINDEDSFDPTYGLISRSVLSTPLTKVIGRLVDVEYRMELSF
;
A
#
# COMPACT_ATOMS: atom_id res chain seq x y z
N MET A 1 -13.03 -7.50 -27.29
CA MET A 1 -12.03 -7.80 -26.21
C MET A 1 -11.93 -6.57 -25.30
N LEU A 2 -11.79 -6.74 -23.99
CA LEU A 2 -11.61 -5.64 -23.06
C LEU A 2 -10.12 -5.49 -22.72
N LYS A 3 -9.56 -4.33 -22.99
CA LYS A 3 -8.18 -3.99 -22.65
C LYS A 3 -8.15 -2.66 -21.93
N GLY A 4 -7.15 -2.45 -21.11
CA GLY A 4 -6.93 -1.17 -20.49
C GLY A 4 -5.45 -0.83 -20.44
N ARG A 5 -5.17 0.45 -20.28
CA ARG A 5 -3.80 0.95 -20.15
C ARG A 5 -3.75 2.18 -19.28
N TYR A 6 -2.63 2.34 -18.61
CA TYR A 6 -2.30 3.54 -17.86
C TYR A 6 -1.25 4.33 -18.62
N ILE A 7 -1.43 5.64 -18.72
CA ILE A 7 -0.52 6.57 -19.36
C ILE A 7 -0.15 7.62 -18.34
N PHE A 8 1.15 7.81 -18.13
CA PHE A 8 1.70 8.84 -17.27
C PHE A 8 2.34 9.91 -18.14
N SER A 9 2.02 11.16 -17.86
CA SER A 9 2.53 12.30 -18.63
C SER A 9 3.04 13.40 -17.71
N GLU A 10 4.04 14.13 -18.17
CA GLU A 10 4.58 15.30 -17.49
C GLU A 10 4.68 16.45 -18.50
N ASN A 11 4.12 17.61 -18.16
CA ASN A 11 4.05 18.77 -19.05
C ASN A 11 3.45 18.43 -20.43
N GLY A 12 2.42 17.57 -20.44
CA GLY A 12 1.76 17.12 -21.67
C GLY A 12 2.53 16.12 -22.51
N LYS A 13 3.71 15.68 -22.07
CA LYS A 13 4.51 14.66 -22.74
C LYS A 13 4.38 13.32 -22.02
N GLU A 14 4.03 12.27 -22.75
CA GLU A 14 4.01 10.90 -22.21
C GLU A 14 5.42 10.50 -21.74
N ILE A 15 5.51 10.05 -20.48
CA ILE A 15 6.77 9.57 -19.86
C ILE A 15 6.75 8.06 -19.64
N TYR A 16 5.55 7.47 -19.50
CA TYR A 16 5.42 6.03 -19.32
C TYR A 16 4.03 5.54 -19.76
N ARG A 17 3.98 4.29 -20.23
CA ARG A 17 2.73 3.60 -20.56
C ARG A 17 2.79 2.17 -20.09
N SER A 18 1.70 1.64 -19.53
CA SER A 18 1.57 0.26 -19.11
C SER A 18 0.21 -0.31 -19.48
N GLU A 19 0.21 -1.51 -20.05
CA GLU A 19 -1.01 -2.31 -20.24
C GLU A 19 -1.43 -2.89 -18.88
N ASN A 20 -2.73 -3.14 -18.71
CA ASN A 20 -3.26 -3.69 -17.47
C ASN A 20 -3.87 -5.08 -17.63
N VAL A 21 -4.01 -5.77 -16.52
CA VAL A 21 -4.88 -6.93 -16.37
C VAL A 21 -6.23 -6.45 -15.84
N VAL A 22 -7.31 -6.74 -16.56
CA VAL A 22 -8.68 -6.55 -16.05
C VAL A 22 -9.03 -7.75 -15.18
N THR A 23 -9.28 -7.52 -13.91
CA THR A 23 -9.52 -8.57 -12.92
C THR A 23 -10.87 -9.29 -13.15
N LEU A 24 -11.07 -10.42 -12.50
CA LEU A 24 -12.37 -11.10 -12.50
C LEU A 24 -13.46 -10.20 -11.92
N TYR A 25 -13.12 -9.45 -10.88
CA TYR A 25 -14.00 -8.45 -10.31
C TYR A 25 -14.33 -7.35 -11.34
N GLY A 26 -13.33 -6.80 -12.04
CA GLY A 26 -13.55 -5.79 -13.07
C GLY A 26 -14.44 -6.26 -14.21
N LYS A 27 -14.28 -7.51 -14.65
CA LYS A 27 -15.17 -8.14 -15.65
C LYS A 27 -16.61 -8.21 -15.13
N ARG A 28 -16.81 -8.64 -13.87
CA ARG A 28 -18.13 -8.68 -13.23
C ARG A 28 -18.73 -7.29 -13.03
N PHE A 29 -17.92 -6.32 -12.58
CA PHE A 29 -18.32 -4.93 -12.44
C PHE A 29 -18.88 -4.37 -13.75
N LEU A 30 -18.16 -4.55 -14.86
CA LEU A 30 -18.59 -4.09 -16.19
C LEU A 30 -19.88 -4.76 -16.68
N THR A 31 -20.01 -6.07 -16.43
CA THR A 31 -21.24 -6.80 -16.77
C THR A 31 -22.44 -6.22 -16.01
N ASN A 32 -22.31 -5.96 -14.72
CA ASN A 32 -23.35 -5.35 -13.89
C ASN A 32 -23.65 -3.91 -14.33
N PHE A 33 -22.62 -3.15 -14.69
CA PHE A 33 -22.79 -1.78 -15.21
C PHE A 33 -23.58 -1.78 -16.52
N ILE A 34 -23.24 -2.64 -17.49
CA ILE A 34 -23.97 -2.79 -18.76
C ILE A 34 -25.41 -3.27 -18.53
N ALA A 35 -25.63 -4.14 -17.55
CA ALA A 35 -26.97 -4.62 -17.17
C ALA A 35 -27.81 -3.55 -16.43
N GLY A 36 -27.26 -2.38 -16.12
CA GLY A 36 -27.93 -1.31 -15.39
C GLY A 36 -28.04 -1.54 -13.86
N ASN A 37 -27.30 -2.52 -13.34
CA ASN A 37 -27.32 -2.84 -11.91
C ASN A 37 -26.39 -1.93 -11.08
N ILE A 38 -25.46 -1.22 -11.72
CA ILE A 38 -24.53 -0.27 -11.09
C ILE A 38 -24.74 1.09 -11.73
N ILE A 39 -25.10 2.08 -10.90
CA ILE A 39 -25.38 3.45 -11.36
C ILE A 39 -24.14 4.35 -11.20
N ASP A 40 -23.28 4.07 -10.21
CA ASP A 40 -22.10 4.89 -9.93
C ASP A 40 -20.90 4.47 -10.81
N TYR A 41 -20.48 5.38 -11.67
CA TYR A 41 -19.35 5.20 -12.61
C TYR A 41 -18.05 5.87 -12.13
N ARG A 42 -18.07 6.51 -10.96
CA ARG A 42 -16.86 7.15 -10.39
C ARG A 42 -15.81 6.10 -10.06
N LYS A 43 -14.56 6.47 -10.24
CA LYS A 43 -13.40 5.60 -10.01
C LYS A 43 -12.38 6.28 -9.14
N ASP A 44 -11.57 5.47 -8.50
CA ASP A 44 -10.32 5.87 -7.85
C ASP A 44 -9.16 5.22 -8.58
N LEU A 45 -8.05 5.94 -8.72
CA LEU A 45 -6.75 5.38 -9.07
C LEU A 45 -5.92 5.21 -7.80
N ALA A 46 -5.36 4.03 -7.66
CA ALA A 46 -4.49 3.67 -6.54
C ALA A 46 -3.09 3.36 -7.07
N PHE A 47 -2.08 3.73 -6.30
CA PHE A 47 -0.66 3.59 -6.63
C PHE A 47 0.05 2.82 -5.53
N GLY A 48 0.90 1.87 -5.93
CA GLY A 48 1.59 0.99 -5.00
C GLY A 48 3.04 0.74 -5.37
N ILE A 49 3.74 0.05 -4.46
CA ILE A 49 5.17 -0.23 -4.54
C ILE A 49 5.49 -1.71 -4.77
N ASP A 50 4.49 -2.57 -4.89
CA ASP A 50 4.71 -3.99 -5.14
C ASP A 50 5.00 -4.23 -6.64
N SER A 51 5.91 -5.14 -6.91
CA SER A 51 6.31 -5.56 -8.26
C SER A 51 5.87 -6.97 -8.64
N THR A 52 5.07 -7.62 -7.79
CA THR A 52 4.50 -8.95 -8.09
C THR A 52 3.57 -8.85 -9.30
N ALA A 53 3.78 -9.73 -10.28
CA ALA A 53 3.03 -9.71 -11.53
C ALA A 53 1.52 -9.68 -11.31
N ALA A 54 0.83 -8.82 -12.07
CA ALA A 54 -0.62 -8.72 -12.00
C ALA A 54 -1.29 -9.96 -12.60
N VAL A 55 -2.30 -10.46 -11.92
CA VAL A 55 -3.12 -11.59 -12.35
C VAL A 55 -4.62 -11.25 -12.29
N ASP A 56 -5.44 -12.00 -12.98
CA ASP A 56 -6.87 -11.65 -13.10
C ASP A 56 -7.69 -11.92 -11.82
N ASN A 57 -7.16 -12.68 -10.88
CA ASN A 57 -7.77 -12.90 -9.57
C ASN A 57 -7.27 -11.93 -8.48
N ASP A 58 -6.48 -10.92 -8.83
CA ASP A 58 -6.08 -9.88 -7.87
C ASP A 58 -7.33 -9.15 -7.34
N THR A 59 -7.41 -9.03 -6.03
CA THR A 59 -8.50 -8.33 -5.33
C THR A 59 -8.09 -6.90 -4.95
N ARG A 60 -6.79 -6.64 -4.82
CA ARG A 60 -6.20 -5.37 -4.43
C ARG A 60 -4.79 -5.18 -5.00
N LEU A 61 -4.21 -3.98 -4.84
CA LEU A 61 -2.78 -3.76 -5.04
C LEU A 61 -1.96 -4.53 -3.99
N GLY A 62 -0.75 -4.91 -4.35
CA GLY A 62 0.14 -5.62 -3.46
C GLY A 62 0.54 -4.77 -2.24
N PHE A 63 0.93 -3.51 -2.48
CA PHE A 63 1.19 -2.55 -1.41
C PHE A 63 0.83 -1.13 -1.87
N GLU A 64 -0.42 -0.74 -1.64
CA GLU A 64 -0.91 0.60 -1.97
C GLU A 64 -0.36 1.65 -1.01
N PHE A 65 0.15 2.77 -1.54
CA PHE A 65 0.60 3.89 -0.71
C PHE A 65 -0.17 5.19 -0.96
N TYR A 66 -0.87 5.29 -2.10
CA TYR A 66 -1.63 6.48 -2.44
C TYR A 66 -2.86 6.14 -3.27
N ARG A 67 -3.97 6.84 -3.00
CA ARG A 67 -5.22 6.71 -3.76
C ARG A 67 -5.83 8.08 -4.01
N ILE A 68 -6.34 8.29 -5.22
CA ILE A 68 -6.96 9.54 -5.62
C ILE A 68 -8.23 9.28 -6.42
N PRO A 69 -9.35 9.98 -6.13
CA PRO A 69 -10.52 9.93 -6.97
C PRO A 69 -10.22 10.54 -8.35
N VAL A 70 -10.80 9.95 -9.39
CA VAL A 70 -10.67 10.43 -10.75
C VAL A 70 -12.01 10.90 -11.26
N GLU A 71 -11.98 11.98 -12.03
CA GLU A 71 -13.13 12.44 -12.74
C GLU A 71 -13.31 11.65 -14.04
N PHE A 72 -14.56 11.42 -14.43
CA PHE A 72 -14.85 10.89 -15.76
C PHE A 72 -14.37 11.92 -16.79
N GLY A 73 -13.35 11.54 -17.57
CA GLY A 73 -12.75 12.44 -18.53
C GLY A 73 -13.60 12.57 -19.79
N THR A 74 -13.58 11.57 -20.63
CA THR A 74 -14.26 11.58 -21.95
C THR A 74 -14.48 10.17 -22.46
N THR A 75 -15.40 10.03 -23.40
CA THR A 75 -15.37 8.92 -24.35
C THR A 75 -14.59 9.37 -25.58
N ASP A 76 -13.68 8.55 -26.03
CA ASP A 76 -12.89 8.79 -27.23
C ASP A 76 -13.14 7.67 -28.25
N ILE A 77 -13.15 8.03 -29.50
CA ILE A 77 -13.37 7.09 -30.61
C ILE A 77 -12.16 7.20 -31.55
N TYR A 78 -11.50 6.09 -31.72
CA TYR A 78 -10.36 6.01 -32.64
C TYR A 78 -10.62 4.98 -33.71
N SER A 79 -10.28 5.31 -34.96
CA SER A 79 -10.36 4.42 -36.13
C SER A 79 -8.96 4.18 -36.67
N ASP A 80 -8.58 2.92 -36.80
CA ASP A 80 -7.36 2.49 -37.49
C ASP A 80 -7.69 1.36 -38.50
N ASP A 81 -6.64 0.81 -39.12
CA ASP A 81 -6.78 -0.28 -40.09
C ASP A 81 -7.38 -1.57 -39.49
N ASN A 82 -7.46 -1.67 -38.18
CA ASN A 82 -8.04 -2.80 -37.44
C ASN A 82 -9.50 -2.53 -36.98
N GLY A 83 -10.08 -1.38 -37.37
CA GLY A 83 -11.46 -1.03 -37.08
C GLY A 83 -11.64 0.13 -36.10
N ILE A 84 -12.88 0.28 -35.65
CA ILE A 84 -13.26 1.36 -34.69
C ILE A 84 -13.07 0.87 -33.28
N LYS A 85 -12.34 1.65 -32.48
CA LYS A 85 -12.12 1.41 -31.07
C LYS A 85 -12.78 2.50 -30.24
N TYR A 86 -13.46 2.11 -29.18
CA TYR A 86 -14.10 3.01 -28.24
C TYR A 86 -13.30 3.01 -26.94
N PHE A 87 -12.99 4.19 -26.45
CA PHE A 87 -12.27 4.36 -25.18
C PHE A 87 -13.12 5.09 -24.16
N VAL A 88 -13.06 4.61 -22.94
CA VAL A 88 -13.46 5.38 -21.76
C VAL A 88 -12.19 5.86 -21.08
N VAL A 89 -12.09 7.14 -20.86
CA VAL A 89 -10.87 7.80 -20.37
C VAL A 89 -11.15 8.43 -19.02
N TYR A 90 -10.35 8.08 -18.03
CA TYR A 90 -10.34 8.68 -16.68
C TYR A 90 -9.02 9.37 -16.46
N LYS A 91 -9.05 10.59 -15.91
CA LYS A 91 -7.86 11.42 -15.69
C LYS A 91 -7.75 11.89 -14.27
N THR A 92 -6.52 11.99 -13.80
CA THR A 92 -6.17 12.64 -12.53
C THR A 92 -4.76 13.20 -12.62
N VAL A 93 -4.38 13.98 -11.61
CA VAL A 93 -3.04 14.55 -11.47
C VAL A 93 -2.50 14.16 -10.11
N LEU A 94 -1.34 13.53 -10.08
CA LEU A 94 -0.64 13.27 -8.82
C LEU A 94 -0.18 14.60 -8.21
N PRO A 95 -0.50 14.88 -6.95
CA PRO A 95 -0.22 16.19 -6.35
C PRO A 95 1.27 16.48 -6.21
N VAL A 96 1.60 17.76 -6.10
CA VAL A 96 3.00 18.24 -6.04
C VAL A 96 3.75 17.78 -4.81
N ASP A 97 3.06 17.57 -3.70
CA ASP A 97 3.59 17.14 -2.40
C ASP A 97 3.72 15.62 -2.26
N LEU A 98 3.21 14.85 -3.22
CA LEU A 98 3.42 13.40 -3.24
C LEU A 98 4.84 13.07 -3.68
N ALA A 99 5.49 12.19 -2.93
CA ALA A 99 6.73 11.53 -3.31
C ALA A 99 6.60 10.02 -3.16
N GLY A 100 7.37 9.27 -3.96
CA GLY A 100 7.44 7.81 -3.87
C GLY A 100 7.76 7.15 -5.20
N VAL A 101 7.95 5.83 -5.15
CA VAL A 101 8.27 5.00 -6.32
C VAL A 101 7.04 4.18 -6.70
N ILE A 102 6.40 4.55 -7.79
CA ILE A 102 5.24 3.83 -8.30
C ILE A 102 5.73 2.61 -9.07
N LYS A 103 5.38 1.42 -8.60
CA LYS A 103 5.65 0.14 -9.27
C LYS A 103 4.39 -0.55 -9.75
N GLU A 104 3.25 -0.21 -9.17
CA GLU A 104 1.94 -0.73 -9.58
C GLU A 104 0.89 0.37 -9.54
N VAL A 105 -0.13 0.20 -10.35
CA VAL A 105 -1.30 1.08 -10.41
C VAL A 105 -2.56 0.24 -10.59
N GLY A 106 -3.63 0.67 -9.94
CA GLY A 106 -4.92 0.00 -10.03
C GLY A 106 -6.09 0.97 -10.11
N THR A 107 -7.20 0.46 -10.61
CA THR A 107 -8.47 1.19 -10.68
C THR A 107 -9.51 0.51 -9.81
N TYR A 108 -10.18 1.30 -8.98
CA TYR A 108 -11.28 0.86 -8.11
C TYR A 108 -12.55 1.65 -8.40
N PRO A 109 -13.76 1.11 -8.09
CA PRO A 109 -14.94 1.94 -7.94
C PRO A 109 -14.72 2.94 -6.81
N SER A 110 -15.13 4.19 -6.98
CA SER A 110 -14.99 5.19 -5.93
C SER A 110 -16.03 4.99 -4.83
N ARG A 111 -15.59 4.84 -3.60
CA ARG A 111 -16.45 4.88 -2.43
C ARG A 111 -16.69 6.34 -2.02
N ARG A 112 -17.85 6.86 -2.31
CA ARG A 112 -18.30 8.16 -1.78
C ARG A 112 -19.28 8.01 -0.63
N THR A 113 -19.05 7.15 0.31
CA THR A 113 -19.74 7.20 1.59
C THR A 113 -18.91 8.02 2.56
N SER A 114 -19.58 8.75 3.42
CA SER A 114 -19.00 9.62 4.45
C SER A 114 -18.20 8.88 5.53
N SER A 115 -18.14 7.58 5.47
CA SER A 115 -17.25 6.75 6.27
C SER A 115 -15.97 6.55 5.49
N ASN A 116 -14.86 7.00 6.04
CA ASN A 116 -13.49 6.90 5.53
C ASN A 116 -12.93 5.47 5.48
N SER A 117 -13.75 4.45 5.27
CA SER A 117 -13.30 3.08 5.15
C SER A 117 -12.75 2.85 3.75
N PHE A 118 -11.48 3.14 3.56
CA PHE A 118 -10.70 2.47 2.54
C PHE A 118 -10.51 1.01 2.96
N ASP A 119 -10.48 0.09 2.01
CA ASP A 119 -10.19 -1.33 2.22
C ASP A 119 -8.78 -1.57 2.75
N SER A 120 -8.05 -0.51 3.01
CA SER A 120 -6.72 -0.53 3.58
C SER A 120 -6.39 0.81 4.21
N LYS A 121 -5.71 0.75 5.34
CA LYS A 121 -5.33 1.92 6.13
C LYS A 121 -3.83 1.93 6.36
N PHE A 122 -3.19 3.08 6.09
CA PHE A 122 -1.86 3.32 6.62
C PHE A 122 -1.93 3.45 8.14
N ILE A 123 -1.10 2.67 8.83
CA ILE A 123 -0.87 2.80 10.25
C ILE A 123 0.27 3.78 10.47
N SER A 124 1.34 3.68 9.66
CA SER A 124 2.45 4.63 9.62
C SER A 124 3.10 4.61 8.24
N ASP A 125 3.41 5.78 7.71
CA ASP A 125 4.27 5.98 6.55
C ASP A 125 5.73 6.27 6.95
N PHE A 126 6.04 6.23 8.25
CA PHE A 126 7.36 6.52 8.82
C PHE A 126 7.97 7.85 8.37
N SER A 127 7.14 8.83 8.02
CA SER A 127 7.60 10.15 7.56
C SER A 127 8.06 11.08 8.68
N ASP A 128 7.58 10.86 9.92
CA ASP A 128 7.90 11.68 11.09
C ASP A 128 8.85 10.95 12.04
N SER A 129 10.15 11.30 11.98
CA SER A 129 11.15 10.74 12.89
C SER A 129 10.95 11.16 14.36
N PHE A 130 10.30 12.30 14.62
CA PHE A 130 10.06 12.78 15.98
C PHE A 130 8.91 12.05 16.67
N ALA A 131 8.02 11.43 15.91
CA ALA A 131 6.96 10.58 16.45
C ALA A 131 7.49 9.25 17.01
N TRP A 132 8.65 8.79 16.53
CA TRP A 132 9.27 7.54 16.93
C TRP A 132 10.43 7.76 17.89
N ARG A 133 10.55 6.91 18.89
CA ARG A 133 11.67 6.93 19.84
C ARG A 133 11.93 5.54 20.41
N ASP A 134 13.15 5.28 20.83
CA ASP A 134 13.50 4.09 21.61
C ASP A 134 13.26 4.28 23.12
N SER A 135 13.59 3.27 23.92
CA SER A 135 13.45 3.31 25.38
C SER A 135 14.36 4.35 26.06
N GLU A 136 15.39 4.82 25.36
CA GLU A 136 16.31 5.87 25.83
C GLU A 136 15.92 7.26 25.30
N SER A 137 14.78 7.37 24.63
CA SER A 137 14.23 8.59 24.01
C SER A 137 15.02 9.11 22.80
N PHE A 138 15.82 8.28 22.14
CA PHE A 138 16.46 8.63 20.87
C PHE A 138 15.50 8.40 19.70
N ASN A 139 15.46 9.37 18.79
CA ASN A 139 14.72 9.24 17.54
C ASN A 139 15.53 8.46 16.50
N PRO A 140 14.86 7.70 15.61
CA PRO A 140 15.53 7.08 14.47
C PRO A 140 16.05 8.12 13.49
N GLU A 141 17.14 7.79 12.80
CA GLU A 141 17.70 8.63 11.76
C GLU A 141 16.89 8.52 10.46
N ARG A 142 16.85 9.58 9.68
CA ARG A 142 16.28 9.58 8.33
C ARG A 142 17.33 9.15 7.31
N SER A 143 16.90 8.40 6.30
CA SER A 143 17.74 7.99 5.18
C SER A 143 16.92 7.97 3.89
N SER A 144 17.43 8.58 2.84
CA SER A 144 16.82 8.48 1.50
C SER A 144 17.12 7.14 0.82
N THR A 145 18.06 6.37 1.37
CA THR A 145 18.41 5.06 0.82
C THR A 145 17.31 4.05 1.12
N GLY A 146 16.71 3.52 0.06
CA GLY A 146 15.68 2.51 0.16
C GLY A 146 14.26 3.03 0.30
N ALA A 147 14.04 4.36 0.33
CA ALA A 147 12.70 4.94 0.35
C ALA A 147 11.93 4.57 -0.92
N LEU A 148 10.74 4.02 -0.74
CA LEU A 148 9.74 3.77 -1.78
C LEU A 148 8.47 4.61 -1.55
N ILE A 149 8.19 4.97 -0.30
CA ILE A 149 7.07 5.81 0.12
C ILE A 149 7.66 7.09 0.71
N GLY A 150 7.24 8.25 0.18
CA GLY A 150 7.86 9.51 0.58
C GLY A 150 9.28 9.68 0.04
N GLU A 151 10.10 10.46 0.73
CA GLU A 151 11.49 10.77 0.37
C GLU A 151 12.51 10.02 1.22
N ASP A 152 12.13 9.60 2.43
CA ASP A 152 13.00 8.99 3.42
C ASP A 152 12.37 7.75 4.06
N VAL A 153 13.21 6.86 4.53
CA VAL A 153 12.88 5.80 5.50
C VAL A 153 13.37 6.21 6.90
N LEU A 154 12.79 5.64 7.94
CA LEU A 154 13.34 5.75 9.31
C LEU A 154 14.22 4.56 9.64
N SER A 155 15.48 4.82 9.97
CA SER A 155 16.49 3.81 10.27
C SER A 155 16.41 3.37 11.73
N PHE A 156 15.96 2.14 11.96
CA PHE A 156 15.86 1.50 13.27
C PHE A 156 17.03 0.54 13.45
N THR A 157 17.85 0.80 14.45
CA THR A 157 19.10 0.06 14.67
C THR A 157 19.02 -0.74 15.98
N SER A 158 19.27 -2.04 15.92
CA SER A 158 19.33 -2.92 17.08
C SER A 158 20.57 -2.67 17.95
N GLY A 159 20.62 -3.23 19.16
CA GLY A 159 21.88 -3.42 19.86
C GLY A 159 22.75 -4.51 19.20
N VAL A 160 23.98 -4.66 19.66
CA VAL A 160 24.85 -5.77 19.22
C VAL A 160 24.39 -7.06 19.89
N GLY A 161 23.83 -7.97 19.10
CA GLY A 161 23.26 -9.23 19.59
C GLY A 161 22.04 -9.09 20.50
N THR A 162 21.44 -7.88 20.60
CA THR A 162 20.27 -7.60 21.43
C THR A 162 19.19 -6.87 20.62
N GLU A 163 17.94 -7.24 20.85
CA GLU A 163 16.81 -6.55 20.25
C GLU A 163 16.68 -5.13 20.78
N LYS A 164 16.14 -4.24 19.94
CA LYS A 164 15.82 -2.87 20.31
C LYS A 164 14.46 -2.48 19.78
N GLU A 165 13.63 -1.88 20.62
CA GLU A 165 12.31 -1.41 20.26
C GLU A 165 12.30 0.09 20.05
N TYR A 166 11.59 0.50 19.00
CA TYR A 166 11.19 1.87 18.72
C TYR A 166 9.66 1.93 18.76
N PHE A 167 9.11 2.94 19.39
CA PHE A 167 7.66 3.07 19.52
C PHE A 167 7.18 4.46 19.13
N CYS A 168 5.95 4.51 18.67
CA CYS A 168 5.20 5.71 18.35
C CYS A 168 3.87 5.68 19.09
N THR A 169 3.56 6.77 19.79
CA THR A 169 2.23 6.97 20.36
C THR A 169 1.29 7.47 19.27
N ILE A 170 0.16 6.82 19.12
CA ILE A 170 -0.88 7.18 18.16
C ILE A 170 -2.15 7.63 18.90
N THR A 171 -3.03 8.33 18.21
CA THR A 171 -4.38 8.53 18.71
C THR A 171 -5.04 7.16 18.91
N GLU A 172 -5.67 6.95 20.08
CA GLU A 172 -6.36 5.70 20.39
C GLU A 172 -7.26 5.30 19.22
N SER A 173 -7.06 4.09 18.75
CA SER A 173 -7.71 3.55 17.56
C SER A 173 -8.36 2.22 17.87
N ASP A 174 -9.58 2.06 17.41
CA ASP A 174 -10.32 0.81 17.51
C ASP A 174 -10.04 -0.07 16.28
N PHE A 175 -9.38 -1.21 16.53
CA PHE A 175 -9.11 -2.24 15.52
C PHE A 175 -10.11 -3.41 15.58
N SER A 176 -11.10 -3.37 16.48
CA SER A 176 -12.10 -4.45 16.62
C SER A 176 -13.03 -4.59 15.39
N GLY A 177 -13.07 -3.56 14.54
CA GLY A 177 -13.81 -3.58 13.28
C GLY A 177 -13.13 -4.39 12.16
N TYR A 178 -11.84 -4.74 12.32
CA TYR A 178 -11.14 -5.60 11.38
C TYR A 178 -11.36 -7.06 11.71
N SER A 179 -11.55 -7.88 10.67
CA SER A 179 -11.76 -9.30 10.81
C SER A 179 -10.46 -10.07 11.01
N VAL A 180 -10.58 -11.33 11.37
CA VAL A 180 -9.43 -12.25 11.49
C VAL A 180 -8.73 -12.53 10.17
N ASN A 181 -9.40 -12.29 9.04
CA ASN A 181 -8.88 -12.50 7.68
C ASN A 181 -8.17 -11.27 7.11
N ASP A 182 -8.35 -10.11 7.75
CA ASP A 182 -7.62 -8.91 7.38
C ASP A 182 -6.14 -9.08 7.67
N SER A 183 -5.30 -8.32 6.98
CA SER A 183 -3.86 -8.53 7.03
C SER A 183 -3.09 -7.25 7.29
N ILE A 184 -1.92 -7.40 7.90
CA ILE A 184 -0.91 -6.35 8.06
C ILE A 184 0.21 -6.61 7.06
N ARG A 185 0.76 -5.56 6.47
CA ARG A 185 1.97 -5.59 5.64
C ARG A 185 2.93 -4.48 6.05
N LEU A 186 4.21 -4.81 6.03
CA LEU A 186 5.31 -3.89 6.28
C LEU A 186 6.19 -3.76 5.05
N SER A 187 6.49 -2.51 4.64
CA SER A 187 7.55 -2.18 3.69
C SER A 187 8.78 -1.71 4.45
N TYR A 188 9.94 -2.29 4.15
CA TYR A 188 11.19 -1.98 4.82
C TYR A 188 12.41 -2.18 3.91
N TYR A 189 13.52 -1.54 4.24
CA TYR A 189 14.78 -1.64 3.53
C TYR A 189 15.88 -2.25 4.42
N LYS A 190 16.66 -3.16 3.85
CA LYS A 190 17.81 -3.79 4.50
C LYS A 190 19.08 -3.54 3.70
N ASN A 191 20.12 -3.03 4.35
CA ASN A 191 21.44 -2.90 3.75
C ASN A 191 22.39 -4.03 4.17
N ASP A 192 22.00 -4.88 5.10
CA ASP A 192 22.78 -6.03 5.58
C ASP A 192 21.93 -7.30 5.74
N ASN A 193 22.58 -8.42 6.02
CA ASN A 193 21.93 -9.70 6.31
C ASN A 193 21.98 -10.06 7.81
N ASN A 194 22.14 -9.08 8.68
CA ASN A 194 22.26 -9.27 10.11
C ASN A 194 20.93 -9.36 10.83
N LEU A 195 19.85 -8.98 10.17
CA LEU A 195 18.50 -9.09 10.70
C LEU A 195 18.11 -10.57 10.87
N GLU A 196 17.55 -10.93 12.02
CA GLU A 196 16.88 -12.20 12.24
C GLU A 196 15.39 -12.07 11.97
N LYS A 197 14.74 -11.09 12.61
CA LYS A 197 13.32 -10.78 12.45
C LYS A 197 12.97 -9.37 12.87
N ILE A 198 11.79 -8.92 12.47
CA ILE A 198 11.12 -7.73 12.97
C ILE A 198 9.89 -8.19 13.76
N LYS A 199 9.63 -7.58 14.94
CA LYS A 199 8.36 -7.75 15.62
C LYS A 199 7.57 -6.45 15.55
N ILE A 200 6.28 -6.55 15.35
CA ILE A 200 5.35 -5.43 15.41
C ILE A 200 4.47 -5.62 16.63
N ARG A 201 4.40 -4.58 17.48
CA ARG A 201 3.59 -4.57 18.69
C ARG A 201 2.51 -3.52 18.61
N PHE A 202 1.30 -3.89 18.97
CA PHE A 202 0.14 -3.01 19.09
C PHE A 202 -0.27 -2.93 20.54
N TYR A 203 -0.01 -1.81 21.17
CA TYR A 203 -0.22 -1.58 22.58
C TYR A 203 -1.58 -0.96 22.87
N SER A 204 -2.31 -1.53 23.83
CA SER A 204 -3.50 -0.92 24.42
C SER A 204 -3.21 -0.24 25.77
N SER A 205 -2.03 -0.47 26.34
CA SER A 205 -1.48 0.23 27.50
C SER A 205 0.05 0.14 27.44
N ASP A 206 0.76 0.66 28.43
CA ASP A 206 2.23 0.61 28.45
C ASP A 206 2.80 -0.80 28.46
N ILE A 207 2.06 -1.78 28.98
CA ILE A 207 2.53 -3.16 29.19
C ILE A 207 1.69 -4.21 28.44
N ALA A 208 0.46 -3.89 28.04
CA ALA A 208 -0.45 -4.82 27.34
C ALA A 208 -0.37 -4.62 25.83
N TYR A 209 0.05 -5.64 25.10
CA TYR A 209 0.22 -5.58 23.66
C TYR A 209 -0.09 -6.89 22.95
N TYR A 210 -0.42 -6.78 21.67
CA TYR A 210 -0.38 -7.86 20.68
C TYR A 210 0.93 -7.79 19.93
N GLU A 211 1.57 -8.95 19.67
CA GLU A 211 2.83 -9.02 18.92
C GLU A 211 2.71 -9.94 17.73
N VAL A 212 3.32 -9.57 16.64
CA VAL A 212 3.50 -10.41 15.45
C VAL A 212 4.94 -10.34 14.98
N GLU A 213 5.46 -11.47 14.48
CA GLU A 213 6.83 -11.60 14.00
C GLU A 213 6.87 -11.69 12.47
N ILE A 214 7.79 -10.95 11.87
CA ILE A 214 8.17 -11.03 10.46
C ILE A 214 9.57 -11.61 10.42
N ASN A 215 9.69 -12.87 10.02
CA ASN A 215 11.00 -13.51 9.84
C ASN A 215 11.71 -12.88 8.63
N ASP A 216 13.02 -12.71 8.76
CA ASP A 216 13.80 -12.18 7.66
C ASP A 216 13.88 -13.16 6.50
N ASN A 217 13.43 -12.71 5.33
CA ASN A 217 13.70 -13.36 4.07
C ASN A 217 15.07 -12.90 3.58
N SER A 218 15.95 -13.83 3.27
CA SER A 218 17.35 -13.60 2.87
C SER A 218 17.52 -12.50 1.82
N GLY A 219 18.67 -11.82 1.83
CA GLY A 219 19.06 -10.78 0.88
C GLY A 219 18.84 -9.36 1.39
N THR A 220 19.50 -8.40 0.74
CA THR A 220 19.43 -6.96 1.02
C THR A 220 18.44 -6.26 0.08
N GLY A 221 18.22 -4.96 0.29
CA GLY A 221 17.33 -4.12 -0.53
C GLY A 221 15.95 -3.97 0.05
N ASN A 222 15.04 -3.43 -0.76
CA ASN A 222 13.65 -3.21 -0.39
C ASN A 222 12.89 -4.53 -0.27
N LYS A 223 12.12 -4.64 0.78
CA LYS A 223 11.29 -5.79 1.13
C LYS A 223 9.87 -5.35 1.41
N ILE A 224 8.93 -6.20 1.05
CA ILE A 224 7.54 -6.13 1.50
C ILE A 224 7.27 -7.46 2.19
N SER A 225 6.75 -7.42 3.42
CA SER A 225 6.38 -8.65 4.13
C SER A 225 5.28 -9.40 3.40
N ASP A 226 5.18 -10.69 3.65
CA ASP A 226 3.96 -11.44 3.33
C ASP A 226 2.76 -10.84 4.10
N ASP A 227 1.56 -11.22 3.70
CA ASP A 227 0.35 -10.88 4.44
C ASP A 227 0.36 -11.56 5.80
N ILE A 228 0.28 -10.76 6.85
CA ILE A 228 0.19 -11.25 8.22
C ILE A 228 -1.25 -11.11 8.67
N LEU A 229 -1.96 -12.22 8.76
CA LEU A 229 -3.37 -12.21 9.15
C LEU A 229 -3.55 -11.67 10.57
N LEU A 230 -4.61 -10.91 10.80
CA LEU A 230 -4.95 -10.41 12.13
C LEU A 230 -5.26 -11.52 13.12
N SER A 231 -5.69 -12.71 12.66
CA SER A 231 -5.78 -13.90 13.52
C SER A 231 -4.45 -14.25 14.21
N VAL A 232 -3.32 -14.06 13.50
CA VAL A 232 -1.98 -14.28 14.05
C VAL A 232 -1.63 -13.18 15.07
N LEU A 233 -1.97 -11.92 14.76
CA LEU A 233 -1.79 -10.81 15.69
C LEU A 233 -2.59 -11.04 16.98
N TYR A 234 -3.87 -11.40 16.87
CA TYR A 234 -4.72 -11.61 18.06
C TYR A 234 -4.25 -12.79 18.92
N ALA A 235 -3.69 -13.82 18.28
CA ALA A 235 -3.05 -14.93 19.00
C ALA A 235 -1.75 -14.53 19.72
N GLY A 236 -1.13 -13.42 19.31
CA GLY A 236 0.10 -12.87 19.91
C GLY A 236 -0.14 -11.95 21.11
N ALA A 237 -1.33 -11.98 21.73
CA ALA A 237 -1.60 -11.23 22.95
C ALA A 237 -0.65 -11.65 24.09
N ASN A 238 -0.03 -10.68 24.77
CA ASN A 238 0.76 -10.97 25.95
C ASN A 238 -0.13 -11.26 27.17
N SER A 239 0.49 -11.64 28.31
CA SER A 239 -0.22 -12.04 29.53
C SER A 239 -1.04 -10.92 30.19
N GLU A 240 -0.85 -9.68 29.76
CA GLU A 240 -1.51 -8.49 30.31
C GLU A 240 -2.89 -8.20 29.68
N ASN A 241 -3.39 -9.13 28.84
CA ASN A 241 -4.71 -9.07 28.20
C ASN A 241 -4.98 -7.74 27.45
N PRO A 242 -4.29 -7.48 26.34
CA PRO A 242 -4.48 -6.26 25.59
C PRO A 242 -5.91 -6.14 25.02
N ASP A 243 -6.39 -4.89 24.90
CA ASP A 243 -7.71 -4.55 24.37
C ASP A 243 -7.55 -3.99 22.94
N ILE A 244 -7.97 -4.76 21.93
CA ILE A 244 -7.85 -4.38 20.51
C ILE A 244 -8.67 -3.14 20.13
N SER A 245 -9.67 -2.77 20.94
CA SER A 245 -10.47 -1.56 20.72
C SER A 245 -9.79 -0.27 21.19
N LYS A 246 -8.60 -0.37 21.83
CA LYS A 246 -7.92 0.77 22.48
C LYS A 246 -6.43 0.85 22.12
N ILE A 247 -6.07 0.57 20.91
CA ILE A 247 -4.67 0.65 20.48
C ILE A 247 -4.21 2.11 20.45
N ASN A 248 -3.22 2.44 21.25
CA ASN A 248 -2.71 3.80 21.46
C ASN A 248 -1.20 3.97 21.21
N LYS A 249 -0.47 2.86 21.00
CA LYS A 249 0.96 2.88 20.73
C LYS A 249 1.35 1.71 19.83
N ILE A 250 2.27 1.95 18.92
CA ILE A 250 2.85 0.94 18.03
C ILE A 250 4.33 0.83 18.32
N GLY A 251 4.80 -0.40 18.47
CA GLY A 251 6.22 -0.73 18.64
C GLY A 251 6.74 -1.51 17.44
N ILE A 252 7.96 -1.20 17.02
CA ILE A 252 8.74 -1.98 16.06
C ILE A 252 10.01 -2.43 16.76
N VAL A 253 10.18 -3.75 16.84
CA VAL A 253 11.36 -4.36 17.46
C VAL A 253 12.26 -4.93 16.38
N VAL A 254 13.49 -4.46 16.32
CA VAL A 254 14.52 -5.00 15.42
C VAL A 254 15.33 -6.06 16.19
N VAL A 255 15.26 -7.31 15.74
CA VAL A 255 15.97 -8.44 16.34
C VAL A 255 17.13 -8.82 15.42
N PRO A 256 18.38 -8.61 15.83
CA PRO A 256 19.55 -9.00 15.05
C PRO A 256 19.91 -10.46 15.29
N LYS A 257 20.67 -11.06 14.36
CA LYS A 257 21.33 -12.33 14.59
C LYS A 257 22.34 -12.23 15.71
N THR A 258 22.59 -13.34 16.39
CA THR A 258 23.48 -13.43 17.55
C THR A 258 24.85 -12.77 17.28
N GLY A 259 25.23 -11.85 18.17
CA GLY A 259 26.51 -11.15 18.12
C GLY A 259 26.64 -10.09 17.02
N LEU A 260 25.59 -9.84 16.24
CA LEU A 260 25.57 -8.84 15.17
C LEU A 260 24.70 -7.64 15.56
N GLN A 261 24.83 -6.56 14.81
CA GLN A 261 23.95 -5.41 14.85
C GLN A 261 23.25 -5.29 13.47
N SER A 262 21.99 -4.96 13.44
CA SER A 262 21.22 -4.75 12.21
C SER A 262 20.58 -3.36 12.20
N THR A 263 20.58 -2.73 11.03
CA THR A 263 19.86 -1.49 10.76
C THR A 263 18.84 -1.74 9.65
N VAL A 264 17.59 -1.37 9.92
CA VAL A 264 16.46 -1.55 9.00
C VAL A 264 15.78 -0.21 8.78
N GLY A 265 15.63 0.20 7.52
CA GLY A 265 14.86 1.37 7.12
C GLY A 265 13.37 1.02 7.05
N MET A 266 12.54 1.61 7.90
CA MET A 266 11.09 1.44 7.87
C MET A 266 10.47 2.43 6.90
N ASP A 267 9.57 1.95 6.02
CA ASP A 267 9.05 2.72 4.89
C ASP A 267 7.51 2.80 4.91
N GLY A 268 6.80 1.75 5.28
CA GLY A 268 5.34 1.76 5.38
C GLY A 268 4.78 0.59 6.16
N LEU A 269 3.82 0.86 7.03
CA LEU A 269 3.03 -0.13 7.76
C LEU A 269 1.56 0.10 7.47
N ARG A 270 0.87 -0.93 6.97
CA ARG A 270 -0.54 -0.82 6.63
C ARG A 270 -1.35 -2.04 7.06
N ILE A 271 -2.66 -1.82 7.20
CA ILE A 271 -3.68 -2.86 7.35
C ILE A 271 -4.47 -2.95 6.03
N ASN A 272 -4.74 -4.15 5.59
CA ASN A 272 -5.63 -4.44 4.46
C ASN A 272 -6.90 -5.08 4.99
N ASP A 273 -8.03 -4.49 4.67
CA ASP A 273 -9.36 -4.99 4.99
C ASP A 273 -9.84 -5.92 3.85
N GLU A 274 -9.76 -7.22 4.09
CA GLU A 274 -10.13 -8.26 3.10
C GLU A 274 -11.63 -8.59 3.14
N ASP A 275 -12.27 -8.42 4.30
CA ASP A 275 -13.68 -8.77 4.49
C ASP A 275 -14.63 -7.67 3.99
N SER A 276 -14.15 -6.44 3.83
CA SER A 276 -14.93 -5.40 3.18
C SER A 276 -15.06 -5.63 1.67
N PHE A 277 -14.74 -6.82 1.19
CA PHE A 277 -14.93 -7.24 -0.19
C PHE A 277 -16.42 -7.26 -0.55
N ASP A 278 -16.99 -6.08 -0.57
CA ASP A 278 -18.22 -5.84 -1.28
C ASP A 278 -17.92 -6.02 -2.78
N PRO A 279 -18.60 -6.93 -3.48
CA PRO A 279 -18.42 -7.13 -4.91
C PRO A 279 -18.64 -5.87 -5.76
N THR A 280 -19.02 -4.75 -5.16
CA THR A 280 -19.12 -3.44 -5.80
C THR A 280 -17.87 -2.57 -5.67
N TYR A 281 -16.86 -2.95 -4.87
CA TYR A 281 -15.73 -2.06 -4.54
C TYR A 281 -14.33 -2.65 -4.76
N GLY A 282 -14.21 -3.85 -5.30
CA GLY A 282 -12.92 -4.51 -5.53
C GLY A 282 -12.10 -3.89 -6.67
N LEU A 283 -10.90 -4.39 -6.85
CA LEU A 283 -9.97 -3.96 -7.89
C LEU A 283 -10.50 -4.27 -9.29
N ILE A 284 -10.76 -3.24 -10.09
CA ILE A 284 -11.23 -3.37 -11.48
C ILE A 284 -10.10 -3.80 -12.41
N SER A 285 -8.93 -3.19 -12.24
CA SER A 285 -7.77 -3.49 -13.06
C SER A 285 -6.47 -3.20 -12.32
N ARG A 286 -5.41 -3.93 -12.65
CA ARG A 286 -4.07 -3.76 -12.11
C ARG A 286 -3.03 -3.78 -13.22
N SER A 287 -2.04 -2.93 -13.09
CA SER A 287 -0.83 -2.95 -13.90
C SER A 287 0.39 -2.87 -13.00
N VAL A 288 1.38 -3.68 -13.30
CA VAL A 288 2.72 -3.59 -12.71
C VAL A 288 3.64 -2.96 -13.75
N LEU A 289 4.32 -1.90 -13.36
CA LEU A 289 5.17 -1.12 -14.25
C LEU A 289 6.48 -1.89 -14.50
N SER A 290 6.83 -2.11 -15.76
CA SER A 290 8.09 -2.76 -16.14
C SER A 290 9.32 -1.95 -15.72
N THR A 291 9.16 -0.63 -15.62
CA THR A 291 10.14 0.30 -15.06
C THR A 291 9.46 1.15 -14.01
N PRO A 292 9.93 1.12 -12.75
CA PRO A 292 9.37 1.96 -11.70
C PRO A 292 9.41 3.43 -12.06
N LEU A 293 8.33 4.17 -11.75
CA LEU A 293 8.22 5.60 -11.95
C LEU A 293 8.46 6.33 -10.63
N THR A 294 9.54 7.09 -10.55
CA THR A 294 9.82 7.92 -9.36
C THR A 294 9.07 9.25 -9.44
N LYS A 295 8.15 9.46 -8.53
CA LYS A 295 7.46 10.71 -8.32
C LYS A 295 8.18 11.49 -7.21
N VAL A 296 8.62 12.69 -7.51
CA VAL A 296 9.30 13.58 -6.55
C VAL A 296 8.44 14.79 -6.23
N ILE A 297 8.65 15.38 -5.05
CA ILE A 297 8.00 16.64 -4.65
C ILE A 297 8.29 17.75 -5.70
N GLY A 298 7.32 18.60 -5.92
CA GLY A 298 7.42 19.70 -6.88
C GLY A 298 7.05 19.36 -8.32
N ARG A 299 6.87 18.08 -8.66
CA ARG A 299 6.48 17.66 -10.03
C ARG A 299 5.00 17.28 -10.10
N LEU A 300 4.32 17.75 -11.13
CA LEU A 300 2.98 17.29 -11.50
C LEU A 300 3.10 16.14 -12.50
N VAL A 301 2.40 15.05 -12.24
CA VAL A 301 2.30 13.91 -13.16
C VAL A 301 0.83 13.66 -13.45
N ASP A 302 0.44 13.86 -14.69
CA ASP A 302 -0.88 13.51 -15.17
C ASP A 302 -0.96 11.99 -15.34
N VAL A 303 -2.05 11.40 -14.84
CA VAL A 303 -2.32 9.96 -15.00
C VAL A 303 -3.63 9.78 -15.71
N GLU A 304 -3.60 9.00 -16.78
CA GLU A 304 -4.75 8.67 -17.57
C GLU A 304 -4.94 7.16 -17.61
N TYR A 305 -6.13 6.71 -17.23
CA TYR A 305 -6.56 5.33 -17.43
C TYR A 305 -7.49 5.26 -18.65
N ARG A 306 -7.11 4.49 -19.66
CA ARG A 306 -7.91 4.22 -20.83
C ARG A 306 -8.41 2.79 -20.83
N MET A 307 -9.71 2.60 -20.94
CA MET A 307 -10.33 1.31 -21.14
C MET A 307 -10.83 1.20 -22.56
N GLU A 308 -10.31 0.24 -23.31
CA GLU A 308 -10.66 -0.02 -24.70
C GLU A 308 -11.75 -1.09 -24.80
N LEU A 309 -12.81 -0.77 -25.51
CA LEU A 309 -13.85 -1.70 -25.95
C LEU A 309 -13.64 -1.94 -27.45
N SER A 310 -13.20 -3.14 -27.81
CA SER A 310 -13.10 -3.58 -29.22
C SER A 310 -14.14 -4.67 -29.47
N PHE A 311 -14.89 -4.48 -30.57
CA PHE A 311 -15.94 -5.38 -31.01
C PHE A 311 -15.45 -6.22 -32.18
#